data_93539a9eeaaa02150d8d88f8c0180737
#
_entry.id   93539a9eeaaa02150d8d88f8c0180737
#
_cell.length_a   1.000
_cell.length_b   1.000
_cell.length_c   1.000
_cell.angle_alpha   90.00
_cell.angle_beta   90.00
_cell.angle_gamma   90.00
#
_symmetry.space_group_name_H-M   'P 1'
#
loop_
_entity.id
_entity.type
_entity.pdbx_description
1 polymer ?
#
loop_
_entity_poly.entity_id
_entity_poly.type
_entity_poly.pdbx_seq_one_letter_code
_entity_poly.pdbx_strand_id
1 'polypeptide(L)'
;MVYRRTPAVQARLDAQSALIVQAATRVLSRDGFAGLSMAAVAAEAGVATGTVYKHFDGKADLVTGVFRKVVSREVEAVAAAGSHGDAAQRVSAAVETFAVRALKNPKLAYVLLAEPVDAAVDAERLRFRRAFAETFESAVAEGVARGELPAQDARLSAAAMVGAIGEVLVGPLAHAPQTESVVPELVSFALRALGVRRDARPDTSWPAATISTPAPTAGPVVFDAAPGTHPPVPDPASADGMATMPMPAITHPGAHDADA
;
A
#
# COMPACT_ATOMS: atom_id res chain seq x y z
N MET A 1 -40.86 -13.34 -1.09
CA MET A 1 -40.51 -12.81 -2.44
C MET A 1 -39.27 -11.97 -2.34
N VAL A 2 -38.18 -12.41 -2.96
CA VAL A 2 -36.92 -11.59 -3.04
C VAL A 2 -37.15 -10.59 -4.17
N TYR A 3 -37.26 -9.30 -3.82
CA TYR A 3 -37.39 -8.22 -4.80
C TYR A 3 -36.09 -8.13 -5.64
N ARG A 4 -36.13 -8.61 -6.88
CA ARG A 4 -34.99 -8.44 -7.81
C ARG A 4 -35.03 -7.03 -8.37
N ARG A 5 -33.98 -6.25 -8.10
CA ARG A 5 -33.80 -4.91 -8.70
C ARG A 5 -33.76 -5.03 -10.22
N THR A 6 -34.41 -4.10 -10.92
CA THR A 6 -34.33 -4.05 -12.37
C THR A 6 -32.91 -3.69 -12.84
N PRO A 7 -32.48 -4.16 -14.05
CA PRO A 7 -31.17 -3.83 -14.60
C PRO A 7 -30.91 -2.31 -14.66
N ALA A 8 -31.91 -1.50 -14.97
CA ALA A 8 -31.81 -0.05 -15.04
C ALA A 8 -31.55 0.57 -13.66
N VAL A 9 -32.21 0.07 -12.62
CA VAL A 9 -31.99 0.52 -11.24
C VAL A 9 -30.60 0.14 -10.78
N GLN A 10 -30.12 -1.06 -11.09
CA GLN A 10 -28.77 -1.49 -10.75
C GLN A 10 -27.71 -0.63 -11.46
N ALA A 11 -27.85 -0.39 -12.75
CA ALA A 11 -26.94 0.44 -13.52
C ALA A 11 -26.85 1.88 -12.97
N ARG A 12 -27.96 2.45 -12.50
CA ARG A 12 -27.97 3.78 -11.85
C ARG A 12 -27.23 3.77 -10.51
N LEU A 13 -27.39 2.73 -9.71
CA LEU A 13 -26.68 2.59 -8.42
C LEU A 13 -25.17 2.42 -8.64
N ASP A 14 -24.78 1.63 -9.63
CA ASP A 14 -23.39 1.40 -9.99
C ASP A 14 -22.73 2.69 -10.51
N ALA A 15 -23.44 3.45 -11.35
CA ALA A 15 -22.97 4.75 -11.82
C ALA A 15 -22.80 5.76 -10.65
N GLN A 16 -23.73 5.78 -9.71
CA GLN A 16 -23.65 6.65 -8.54
C GLN A 16 -22.50 6.24 -7.62
N SER A 17 -22.31 4.95 -7.36
CA SER A 17 -21.17 4.42 -6.62
C SER A 17 -19.83 4.80 -7.28
N ALA A 18 -19.75 4.68 -8.61
CA ALA A 18 -18.55 5.08 -9.36
C ALA A 18 -18.24 6.57 -9.24
N LEU A 19 -19.26 7.44 -9.25
CA LEU A 19 -19.07 8.90 -9.02
C LEU A 19 -18.56 9.20 -7.61
N ILE A 20 -19.08 8.51 -6.59
CA ILE A 20 -18.63 8.65 -5.21
C ILE A 20 -17.18 8.21 -5.06
N VAL A 21 -16.78 7.05 -5.63
CA VAL A 21 -15.40 6.56 -5.63
C VAL A 21 -14.47 7.54 -6.33
N GLN A 22 -14.91 8.14 -7.44
CA GLN A 22 -14.12 9.16 -8.15
C GLN A 22 -13.94 10.43 -7.30
N ALA A 23 -14.97 10.88 -6.62
CA ALA A 23 -14.89 12.01 -5.68
C ALA A 23 -13.95 11.70 -4.51
N ALA A 24 -14.07 10.53 -3.91
CA ALA A 24 -13.18 10.08 -2.84
C ALA A 24 -11.71 10.02 -3.33
N THR A 25 -11.46 9.57 -4.56
CA THR A 25 -10.12 9.58 -5.16
C THR A 25 -9.57 11.00 -5.26
N ARG A 26 -10.38 11.98 -5.67
CA ARG A 26 -9.95 13.39 -5.73
C ARG A 26 -9.64 13.96 -4.34
N VAL A 27 -10.47 13.66 -3.34
CA VAL A 27 -10.23 14.08 -1.95
C VAL A 27 -8.92 13.46 -1.43
N LEU A 28 -8.71 12.16 -1.62
CA LEU A 28 -7.45 11.49 -1.23
C LEU A 28 -6.22 12.08 -1.93
N SER A 29 -6.35 12.42 -3.21
CA SER A 29 -5.27 13.03 -4.00
C SER A 29 -4.90 14.43 -3.50
N ARG A 30 -5.86 15.18 -2.99
CA ARG A 30 -5.67 16.54 -2.50
C ARG A 30 -5.30 16.59 -1.02
N ASP A 31 -6.02 15.82 -0.19
CA ASP A 31 -6.03 16.00 1.26
C ASP A 31 -5.43 14.82 2.04
N GLY A 32 -5.11 13.70 1.35
CA GLY A 32 -4.62 12.46 1.96
C GLY A 32 -5.72 11.71 2.73
N PHE A 33 -5.32 10.65 3.45
CA PHE A 33 -6.27 9.84 4.22
C PHE A 33 -6.86 10.60 5.41
N ALA A 34 -6.07 11.47 6.05
CA ALA A 34 -6.52 12.28 7.17
C ALA A 34 -7.65 13.25 6.78
N GLY A 35 -7.58 13.85 5.58
CA GLY A 35 -8.59 14.78 5.08
C GLY A 35 -9.86 14.12 4.54
N LEU A 36 -9.88 12.80 4.36
CA LEU A 36 -11.03 12.10 3.84
C LEU A 36 -12.09 11.88 4.92
N SER A 37 -13.31 12.38 4.64
CA SER A 37 -14.52 12.08 5.42
C SER A 37 -15.71 11.84 4.49
N MET A 38 -16.75 11.16 5.01
CA MET A 38 -17.98 10.92 4.23
C MET A 38 -18.63 12.24 3.78
N ALA A 39 -18.58 13.27 4.62
CA ALA A 39 -19.09 14.60 4.31
C ALA A 39 -18.26 15.31 3.21
N ALA A 40 -16.92 15.24 3.29
CA ALA A 40 -16.05 15.84 2.27
C ALA A 40 -16.26 15.16 0.91
N VAL A 41 -16.41 13.84 0.89
CA VAL A 41 -16.69 13.08 -0.34
C VAL A 41 -18.08 13.39 -0.89
N ALA A 42 -19.08 13.53 -0.04
CA ALA A 42 -20.44 13.94 -0.47
C ALA A 42 -20.43 15.31 -1.13
N ALA A 43 -19.75 16.29 -0.52
CA ALA A 43 -19.58 17.62 -1.07
C ALA A 43 -18.86 17.59 -2.42
N GLU A 44 -17.75 16.85 -2.52
CA GLU A 44 -16.96 16.68 -3.75
C GLU A 44 -17.75 15.97 -4.87
N ALA A 45 -18.65 15.04 -4.50
CA ALA A 45 -19.51 14.31 -5.44
C ALA A 45 -20.79 15.08 -5.82
N GLY A 46 -21.11 16.18 -5.14
CA GLY A 46 -22.36 16.92 -5.33
C GLY A 46 -23.60 16.15 -4.89
N VAL A 47 -23.49 15.32 -3.84
CA VAL A 47 -24.59 14.52 -3.31
C VAL A 47 -24.79 14.75 -1.80
N ALA A 48 -25.95 14.38 -1.27
CA ALA A 48 -26.16 14.40 0.18
C ALA A 48 -25.30 13.32 0.88
N THR A 49 -24.78 13.60 2.08
CA THR A 49 -23.98 12.67 2.87
C THR A 49 -24.68 11.32 3.09
N GLY A 50 -26.01 11.34 3.31
CA GLY A 50 -26.81 10.11 3.40
C GLY A 50 -26.81 9.27 2.14
N THR A 51 -26.51 9.87 0.96
CA THR A 51 -26.36 9.13 -0.29
C THR A 51 -25.06 8.33 -0.29
N VAL A 52 -23.98 8.89 0.23
CA VAL A 52 -22.69 8.18 0.37
C VAL A 52 -22.85 6.97 1.28
N TYR A 53 -23.54 7.13 2.42
CA TYR A 53 -23.83 6.02 3.36
C TYR A 53 -24.76 4.93 2.81
N LYS A 54 -25.52 5.20 1.75
CA LYS A 54 -26.29 4.16 1.06
C LYS A 54 -25.43 3.22 0.22
N HIS A 55 -24.24 3.64 -0.16
CA HIS A 55 -23.31 2.90 -1.00
C HIS A 55 -22.12 2.33 -0.24
N PHE A 56 -21.73 2.96 0.87
CA PHE A 56 -20.54 2.60 1.65
C PHE A 56 -20.87 2.68 3.14
N ASP A 57 -20.58 1.62 3.88
CA ASP A 57 -20.91 1.52 5.31
C ASP A 57 -20.08 2.48 6.18
N GLY A 58 -19.00 3.05 5.64
CA GLY A 58 -18.17 4.01 6.33
C GLY A 58 -16.89 4.34 5.56
N LYS A 59 -16.00 5.10 6.21
CA LYS A 59 -14.73 5.57 5.63
C LYS A 59 -13.87 4.40 5.14
N ALA A 60 -13.72 3.33 5.93
CA ALA A 60 -12.89 2.18 5.59
C ALA A 60 -13.42 1.46 4.33
N ASP A 61 -14.74 1.25 4.23
CA ASP A 61 -15.36 0.62 3.06
C ASP A 61 -15.22 1.50 1.81
N LEU A 62 -15.45 2.80 1.93
CA LEU A 62 -15.23 3.74 0.85
C LEU A 62 -13.79 3.75 0.35
N VAL A 63 -12.81 3.80 1.26
CA VAL A 63 -11.38 3.76 0.91
C VAL A 63 -11.01 2.43 0.29
N THR A 64 -11.53 1.31 0.79
CA THR A 64 -11.38 -0.01 0.16
C THR A 64 -11.89 0.01 -1.28
N GLY A 65 -13.04 0.63 -1.53
CA GLY A 65 -13.57 0.82 -2.89
C GLY A 65 -12.65 1.65 -3.79
N VAL A 66 -12.07 2.73 -3.25
CA VAL A 66 -11.06 3.54 -3.97
C VAL A 66 -9.82 2.70 -4.28
N PHE A 67 -9.28 1.98 -3.29
CA PHE A 67 -8.14 1.10 -3.48
C PHE A 67 -8.37 0.13 -4.63
N ARG A 68 -9.46 -0.64 -4.58
CA ARG A 68 -9.81 -1.60 -5.63
C ARG A 68 -9.83 -0.94 -7.00
N LYS A 69 -10.50 0.21 -7.12
CA LYS A 69 -10.67 0.89 -8.40
C LYS A 69 -9.38 1.46 -8.96
N VAL A 70 -8.59 2.14 -8.11
CA VAL A 70 -7.35 2.79 -8.52
C VAL A 70 -6.29 1.74 -8.80
N VAL A 71 -6.05 0.83 -7.84
CA VAL A 71 -4.94 -0.12 -7.94
C VAL A 71 -5.16 -1.17 -9.03
N SER A 72 -6.41 -1.61 -9.29
CA SER A 72 -6.67 -2.47 -10.44
C SER A 72 -6.22 -1.83 -11.76
N ARG A 73 -6.48 -0.54 -11.94
CA ARG A 73 -6.00 0.20 -13.13
C ARG A 73 -4.48 0.32 -13.19
N GLU A 74 -3.83 0.46 -12.04
CA GLU A 74 -2.36 0.51 -11.99
C GLU A 74 -1.76 -0.86 -12.31
N VAL A 75 -2.30 -1.93 -11.76
CA VAL A 75 -1.88 -3.32 -12.09
C VAL A 75 -2.08 -3.59 -13.58
N GLU A 76 -3.25 -3.26 -14.14
CA GLU A 76 -3.53 -3.42 -15.57
C GLU A 76 -2.53 -2.64 -16.45
N ALA A 77 -2.23 -1.39 -16.08
CA ALA A 77 -1.28 -0.54 -16.84
C ALA A 77 0.13 -1.11 -16.80
N VAL A 78 0.60 -1.57 -15.64
CA VAL A 78 1.92 -2.16 -15.47
C VAL A 78 2.02 -3.50 -16.19
N ALA A 79 0.99 -4.35 -16.10
CA ALA A 79 0.93 -5.62 -16.82
C ALA A 79 0.95 -5.41 -18.34
N ALA A 80 0.18 -4.43 -18.85
CA ALA A 80 0.17 -4.09 -20.27
C ALA A 80 1.54 -3.58 -20.74
N ALA A 81 2.20 -2.72 -19.96
CA ALA A 81 3.53 -2.22 -20.29
C ALA A 81 4.59 -3.34 -20.34
N GLY A 82 4.52 -4.29 -19.39
CA GLY A 82 5.43 -5.44 -19.29
C GLY A 82 5.06 -6.64 -20.16
N SER A 83 4.14 -6.51 -21.12
CA SER A 83 3.60 -7.65 -21.88
C SER A 83 4.43 -8.06 -23.11
N HIS A 84 5.35 -7.23 -23.58
CA HIS A 84 6.10 -7.46 -24.83
C HIS A 84 7.60 -7.26 -24.64
N GLY A 85 8.39 -7.97 -25.45
CA GLY A 85 9.84 -7.88 -25.49
C GLY A 85 10.53 -9.00 -24.67
N ASP A 86 11.84 -8.86 -24.52
CA ASP A 86 12.64 -9.72 -23.66
C ASP A 86 12.42 -9.39 -22.17
N ALA A 87 12.98 -10.22 -21.27
CA ALA A 87 12.77 -10.05 -19.82
C ALA A 87 13.24 -8.65 -19.34
N ALA A 88 14.34 -8.13 -19.87
CA ALA A 88 14.87 -6.81 -19.48
C ALA A 88 13.93 -5.69 -19.92
N GLN A 89 13.42 -5.75 -21.13
CA GLN A 89 12.47 -4.77 -21.67
C GLN A 89 11.15 -4.79 -20.89
N ARG A 90 10.62 -5.97 -20.64
CA ARG A 90 9.36 -6.16 -19.88
C ARG A 90 9.47 -5.62 -18.46
N VAL A 91 10.54 -5.97 -17.75
CA VAL A 91 10.79 -5.47 -16.39
C VAL A 91 11.00 -3.96 -16.39
N SER A 92 11.81 -3.42 -17.31
CA SER A 92 12.03 -1.98 -17.42
C SER A 92 10.73 -1.22 -17.62
N ALA A 93 9.91 -1.63 -18.60
CA ALA A 93 8.65 -0.99 -18.91
C ALA A 93 7.65 -1.06 -17.74
N ALA A 94 7.61 -2.18 -17.02
CA ALA A 94 6.74 -2.35 -15.85
C ALA A 94 7.18 -1.43 -14.69
N VAL A 95 8.48 -1.39 -14.36
CA VAL A 95 9.04 -0.53 -13.31
C VAL A 95 8.84 0.94 -13.63
N GLU A 96 9.20 1.35 -14.85
CA GLU A 96 9.05 2.73 -15.31
C GLU A 96 7.59 3.18 -15.26
N THR A 97 6.67 2.37 -15.80
CA THR A 97 5.24 2.67 -15.80
C THR A 97 4.73 2.86 -14.38
N PHE A 98 5.05 1.96 -13.46
CA PHE A 98 4.63 2.07 -12.07
C PHE A 98 5.19 3.34 -11.42
N ALA A 99 6.49 3.59 -11.52
CA ALA A 99 7.15 4.71 -10.88
C ALA A 99 6.66 6.06 -11.43
N VAL A 100 6.58 6.23 -12.75
CA VAL A 100 6.08 7.45 -13.39
C VAL A 100 4.64 7.74 -12.98
N ARG A 101 3.77 6.73 -12.94
CA ARG A 101 2.37 6.89 -12.56
C ARG A 101 2.21 7.24 -11.07
N ALA A 102 3.00 6.61 -10.19
CA ALA A 102 3.03 6.94 -8.77
C ALA A 102 3.47 8.38 -8.53
N LEU A 103 4.56 8.81 -9.17
CA LEU A 103 5.11 10.16 -9.04
C LEU A 103 4.24 11.24 -9.68
N LYS A 104 3.39 10.90 -10.63
CA LYS A 104 2.40 11.83 -11.22
C LYS A 104 1.32 12.26 -10.22
N ASN A 105 0.99 11.42 -9.24
CA ASN A 105 0.04 11.74 -8.17
C ASN A 105 0.59 11.28 -6.82
N PRO A 106 1.62 11.98 -6.31
CA PRO A 106 2.43 11.51 -5.18
C PRO A 106 1.60 11.33 -3.91
N LYS A 107 0.67 12.23 -3.62
CA LYS A 107 -0.15 12.14 -2.41
C LYS A 107 -1.06 10.91 -2.43
N LEU A 108 -1.75 10.64 -3.53
CA LEU A 108 -2.56 9.44 -3.67
C LEU A 108 -1.70 8.18 -3.61
N ALA A 109 -0.57 8.16 -4.32
CA ALA A 109 0.36 7.04 -4.30
C ALA A 109 0.90 6.76 -2.90
N TYR A 110 1.22 7.80 -2.12
CA TYR A 110 1.65 7.66 -0.73
C TYR A 110 0.55 7.03 0.14
N VAL A 111 -0.71 7.49 0.02
CA VAL A 111 -1.87 6.86 0.70
C VAL A 111 -1.95 5.37 0.38
N LEU A 112 -1.81 5.02 -0.91
CA LEU A 112 -1.93 3.64 -1.38
C LEU A 112 -0.75 2.75 -0.95
N LEU A 113 0.47 3.31 -0.85
CA LEU A 113 1.68 2.53 -0.59
C LEU A 113 2.08 2.47 0.89
N ALA A 114 1.97 3.59 1.62
CA ALA A 114 2.65 3.74 2.90
C ALA A 114 1.84 4.38 4.03
N GLU A 115 0.87 5.27 3.74
CA GLU A 115 0.15 5.98 4.81
C GLU A 115 -0.56 4.99 5.75
N PRO A 116 -0.49 5.18 7.08
CA PRO A 116 -1.26 4.37 8.02
C PRO A 116 -2.76 4.43 7.74
N VAL A 117 -3.40 3.27 7.66
CA VAL A 117 -4.82 3.12 7.30
C VAL A 117 -5.47 2.04 8.17
N ASP A 118 -6.80 1.89 8.04
CA ASP A 118 -7.53 0.83 8.72
C ASP A 118 -7.10 -0.58 8.24
N ALA A 119 -7.21 -1.59 9.09
CA ALA A 119 -6.80 -2.96 8.81
C ALA A 119 -7.45 -3.55 7.54
N ALA A 120 -8.71 -3.19 7.24
CA ALA A 120 -9.39 -3.62 6.02
C ALA A 120 -8.73 -3.08 4.75
N VAL A 121 -8.29 -1.82 4.79
CA VAL A 121 -7.55 -1.17 3.68
C VAL A 121 -6.16 -1.77 3.55
N ASP A 122 -5.50 -2.07 4.67
CA ASP A 122 -4.17 -2.70 4.66
C ASP A 122 -4.20 -4.12 4.08
N ALA A 123 -5.27 -4.88 4.35
CA ALA A 123 -5.50 -6.18 3.72
C ALA A 123 -5.61 -6.08 2.18
N GLU A 124 -6.26 -5.04 1.65
CA GLU A 124 -6.28 -4.76 0.21
C GLU A 124 -4.90 -4.40 -0.32
N ARG A 125 -4.12 -3.59 0.42
CA ARG A 125 -2.73 -3.26 0.05
C ARG A 125 -1.87 -4.52 -0.13
N LEU A 126 -1.98 -5.49 0.77
CA LEU A 126 -1.28 -6.77 0.67
C LEU A 126 -1.74 -7.58 -0.55
N ARG A 127 -3.04 -7.56 -0.85
CA ARG A 127 -3.59 -8.22 -2.04
C ARG A 127 -3.00 -7.65 -3.33
N PHE A 128 -2.90 -6.33 -3.42
CA PHE A 128 -2.34 -5.65 -4.59
C PHE A 128 -0.83 -5.84 -4.74
N ARG A 129 -0.07 -5.90 -3.64
CA ARG A 129 1.35 -6.26 -3.70
C ARG A 129 1.56 -7.62 -4.37
N ARG A 130 0.67 -8.60 -4.12
CA ARG A 130 0.70 -9.90 -4.80
C ARG A 130 0.40 -9.77 -6.28
N ALA A 131 -0.63 -9.02 -6.66
CA ALA A 131 -0.97 -8.82 -8.07
C ALA A 131 0.16 -8.14 -8.87
N PHE A 132 0.86 -7.17 -8.28
CA PHE A 132 2.07 -6.62 -8.89
C PHE A 132 3.21 -7.66 -8.97
N ALA A 133 3.40 -8.47 -7.91
CA ALA A 133 4.41 -9.52 -7.93
C ALA A 133 4.15 -10.55 -9.04
N GLU A 134 2.90 -10.96 -9.28
CA GLU A 134 2.52 -11.89 -10.35
C GLU A 134 2.94 -11.37 -11.75
N THR A 135 2.86 -10.04 -11.97
CA THR A 135 3.32 -9.43 -13.24
C THR A 135 4.82 -9.59 -13.43
N PHE A 136 5.62 -9.36 -12.39
CA PHE A 136 7.07 -9.55 -12.44
C PHE A 136 7.46 -11.02 -12.47
N GLU A 137 6.77 -11.88 -11.71
CA GLU A 137 7.01 -13.32 -11.66
C GLU A 137 6.93 -13.96 -13.05
N SER A 138 5.88 -13.63 -13.83
CA SER A 138 5.75 -14.10 -15.21
C SER A 138 6.93 -13.68 -16.08
N ALA A 139 7.33 -12.40 -16.02
CA ALA A 139 8.45 -11.90 -16.80
C ALA A 139 9.79 -12.56 -16.42
N VAL A 140 10.03 -12.77 -15.12
CA VAL A 140 11.24 -13.40 -14.61
C VAL A 140 11.28 -14.90 -14.97
N ALA A 141 10.17 -15.63 -14.74
CA ALA A 141 10.08 -17.05 -15.03
C ALA A 141 10.32 -17.35 -16.52
N GLU A 142 9.69 -16.60 -17.39
CA GLU A 142 9.88 -16.72 -18.84
C GLU A 142 11.29 -16.31 -19.26
N GLY A 143 11.87 -15.26 -18.65
CA GLY A 143 13.24 -14.84 -18.92
C GLY A 143 14.28 -15.89 -18.52
N VAL A 144 14.08 -16.56 -17.39
CA VAL A 144 14.92 -17.70 -16.95
C VAL A 144 14.75 -18.86 -17.93
N ALA A 145 13.52 -19.21 -18.31
CA ALA A 145 13.25 -20.31 -19.23
C ALA A 145 13.87 -20.08 -20.63
N ARG A 146 13.97 -18.83 -21.07
CA ARG A 146 14.61 -18.44 -22.35
C ARG A 146 16.12 -18.18 -22.23
N GLY A 147 16.70 -18.29 -21.03
CA GLY A 147 18.11 -18.01 -20.79
C GLY A 147 18.48 -16.51 -20.86
N GLU A 148 17.51 -15.64 -20.82
CA GLU A 148 17.69 -14.16 -20.79
C GLU A 148 18.09 -13.67 -19.39
N LEU A 149 17.71 -14.43 -18.35
CA LEU A 149 18.05 -14.21 -16.96
C LEU A 149 18.77 -15.42 -16.37
N PRO A 150 19.65 -15.23 -15.37
CA PRO A 150 20.25 -16.31 -14.63
C PRO A 150 19.19 -17.13 -13.88
N ALA A 151 19.49 -18.40 -13.61
CA ALA A 151 18.62 -19.26 -12.81
C ALA A 151 18.34 -18.62 -11.43
N GLN A 152 17.08 -18.41 -11.11
CA GLN A 152 16.62 -17.79 -9.88
C GLN A 152 15.18 -18.18 -9.59
N ASP A 153 14.77 -18.05 -8.32
CA ASP A 153 13.35 -18.18 -7.93
C ASP A 153 12.58 -16.94 -8.39
N ALA A 154 11.73 -17.11 -9.40
CA ALA A 154 10.95 -16.03 -10.00
C ALA A 154 9.98 -15.38 -8.99
N ARG A 155 9.38 -16.19 -8.13
CA ARG A 155 8.44 -15.71 -7.11
C ARG A 155 9.13 -14.86 -6.05
N LEU A 156 10.28 -15.33 -5.55
CA LEU A 156 11.09 -14.59 -4.59
C LEU A 156 11.59 -13.27 -5.19
N SER A 157 12.15 -13.35 -6.41
CA SER A 157 12.65 -12.17 -7.12
C SER A 157 11.55 -11.13 -7.37
N ALA A 158 10.37 -11.57 -7.80
CA ALA A 158 9.22 -10.69 -7.99
C ALA A 158 8.75 -10.02 -6.69
N ALA A 159 8.66 -10.77 -5.60
CA ALA A 159 8.28 -10.22 -4.29
C ALA A 159 9.30 -9.19 -3.78
N ALA A 160 10.61 -9.49 -3.93
CA ALA A 160 11.70 -8.58 -3.58
C ALA A 160 11.64 -7.29 -4.41
N MET A 161 11.35 -7.40 -5.71
CA MET A 161 11.19 -6.27 -6.61
C MET A 161 10.05 -5.34 -6.17
N VAL A 162 8.87 -5.89 -5.88
CA VAL A 162 7.73 -5.10 -5.40
C VAL A 162 8.06 -4.39 -4.08
N GLY A 163 8.76 -5.07 -3.17
CA GLY A 163 9.21 -4.48 -1.91
C GLY A 163 10.20 -3.33 -2.14
N ALA A 164 11.24 -3.55 -2.92
CA ALA A 164 12.28 -2.57 -3.21
C ALA A 164 11.72 -1.33 -3.94
N ILE A 165 10.90 -1.53 -4.97
CA ILE A 165 10.26 -0.45 -5.73
C ILE A 165 9.37 0.39 -4.81
N GLY A 166 8.53 -0.28 -4.00
CA GLY A 166 7.65 0.39 -3.07
C GLY A 166 8.42 1.23 -2.05
N GLU A 167 9.46 0.67 -1.43
CA GLU A 167 10.27 1.35 -0.42
C GLU A 167 11.03 2.56 -0.98
N VAL A 168 11.66 2.40 -2.15
CA VAL A 168 12.37 3.51 -2.81
C VAL A 168 11.44 4.68 -3.12
N LEU A 169 10.18 4.41 -3.46
CA LEU A 169 9.22 5.46 -3.78
C LEU A 169 8.62 6.16 -2.57
N VAL A 170 8.62 5.55 -1.38
CA VAL A 170 8.04 6.15 -0.17
C VAL A 170 8.66 7.51 0.15
N GLY A 171 9.98 7.62 0.11
CA GLY A 171 10.68 8.89 0.36
C GLY A 171 10.29 10.00 -0.61
N PRO A 172 10.44 9.82 -1.94
CA PRO A 172 10.01 10.78 -2.95
C PRO A 172 8.52 11.15 -2.90
N LEU A 173 7.63 10.20 -2.54
CA LEU A 173 6.20 10.46 -2.42
C LEU A 173 5.83 11.27 -1.17
N ALA A 174 6.57 11.11 -0.07
CA ALA A 174 6.35 11.83 1.18
C ALA A 174 6.93 13.24 1.17
N HIS A 175 8.04 13.44 0.48
CA HIS A 175 8.79 14.70 0.44
C HIS A 175 8.84 15.20 -1.02
N ALA A 176 8.65 16.46 -1.27
CA ALA A 176 8.61 17.04 -2.62
C ALA A 176 9.70 16.50 -3.57
N PRO A 177 9.38 16.14 -4.80
CA PRO A 177 10.16 15.25 -5.63
C PRO A 177 11.39 15.93 -6.21
N GLN A 178 12.57 15.33 -5.99
CA GLN A 178 13.67 15.38 -6.95
C GLN A 178 13.45 14.22 -7.94
N THR A 179 12.47 14.38 -8.83
CA THR A 179 11.78 13.27 -9.49
C THR A 179 12.52 12.71 -10.70
N GLU A 180 13.38 13.51 -11.35
CA GLU A 180 13.91 13.16 -12.68
C GLU A 180 14.97 12.04 -12.65
N SER A 181 15.65 11.83 -11.51
CA SER A 181 16.70 10.79 -11.41
C SER A 181 16.21 9.45 -10.85
N VAL A 182 15.10 9.42 -10.10
CA VAL A 182 14.66 8.22 -9.39
C VAL A 182 14.23 7.10 -10.33
N VAL A 183 13.49 7.40 -11.38
CA VAL A 183 12.93 6.37 -12.28
C VAL A 183 14.02 5.60 -13.03
N PRO A 184 14.98 6.26 -13.73
CA PRO A 184 16.08 5.57 -14.40
C PRO A 184 16.94 4.74 -13.45
N GLU A 185 17.22 5.26 -12.24
CA GLU A 185 18.00 4.55 -11.24
C GLU A 185 17.24 3.32 -10.71
N LEU A 186 15.93 3.43 -10.50
CA LEU A 186 15.10 2.32 -10.06
C LEU A 186 15.04 1.21 -11.11
N VAL A 187 14.88 1.57 -12.41
CA VAL A 187 14.95 0.61 -13.52
C VAL A 187 16.33 -0.05 -13.57
N SER A 188 17.39 0.73 -13.44
CA SER A 188 18.76 0.23 -13.45
C SER A 188 19.03 -0.73 -12.27
N PHE A 189 18.53 -0.40 -11.07
CA PHE A 189 18.59 -1.27 -9.91
C PHE A 189 17.84 -2.59 -10.18
N ALA A 190 16.61 -2.51 -10.67
CA ALA A 190 15.76 -3.66 -10.97
C ALA A 190 16.45 -4.66 -11.90
N LEU A 191 17.02 -4.18 -12.99
CA LEU A 191 17.72 -5.01 -13.96
C LEU A 191 18.98 -5.66 -13.38
N ARG A 192 19.76 -4.92 -12.59
CA ARG A 192 20.93 -5.49 -11.88
C ARG A 192 20.53 -6.54 -10.86
N ALA A 193 19.47 -6.30 -10.09
CA ALA A 193 18.97 -7.24 -9.08
C ALA A 193 18.52 -8.57 -9.70
N LEU A 194 17.98 -8.54 -10.93
CA LEU A 194 17.60 -9.73 -11.67
C LEU A 194 18.76 -10.38 -12.44
N GLY A 195 19.96 -9.79 -12.38
CA GLY A 195 21.15 -10.34 -13.05
C GLY A 195 21.18 -10.06 -14.55
N VAL A 196 20.45 -9.07 -15.04
CA VAL A 196 20.58 -8.61 -16.43
C VAL A 196 21.97 -8.03 -16.60
N ARG A 197 22.79 -8.70 -17.38
CA ARG A 197 24.11 -8.18 -17.77
C ARG A 197 23.89 -7.07 -18.78
N ARG A 198 24.23 -5.84 -18.45
CA ARG A 198 24.60 -4.88 -19.47
C ARG A 198 25.87 -5.44 -20.09
N ASP A 199 25.90 -5.62 -21.41
CA ASP A 199 27.13 -5.90 -22.10
C ASP A 199 28.15 -4.88 -21.63
N ALA A 200 29.07 -5.34 -20.79
CA ALA A 200 30.09 -4.49 -20.23
C ALA A 200 30.97 -4.05 -21.38
N ARG A 201 30.78 -2.82 -21.87
CA ARG A 201 31.97 -2.13 -22.37
C ARG A 201 32.95 -2.20 -21.22
N PRO A 202 34.16 -2.74 -21.43
CA PRO A 202 35.17 -2.73 -20.41
C PRO A 202 35.53 -1.26 -20.14
N ASP A 203 34.89 -0.68 -19.13
CA ASP A 203 35.35 0.59 -18.57
C ASP A 203 36.55 0.26 -17.69
N THR A 204 37.72 0.35 -18.33
CA THR A 204 39.03 0.11 -17.74
C THR A 204 39.48 1.23 -16.80
N SER A 205 38.59 2.02 -16.24
CA SER A 205 38.92 3.19 -15.45
C SER A 205 38.63 3.10 -13.96
N TRP A 206 38.22 1.95 -13.40
CA TRP A 206 38.18 1.79 -11.97
C TRP A 206 39.53 1.25 -11.48
N PRO A 207 40.34 2.07 -10.74
CA PRO A 207 41.53 1.53 -10.09
C PRO A 207 41.08 0.45 -9.09
N ALA A 208 41.65 -0.75 -9.22
CA ALA A 208 41.46 -1.80 -8.24
C ALA A 208 41.78 -1.25 -6.86
N ALA A 209 40.75 -0.90 -6.09
CA ALA A 209 40.93 -0.59 -4.69
C ALA A 209 41.44 -1.87 -4.04
N THR A 210 42.70 -1.86 -3.67
CA THR A 210 43.31 -2.91 -2.86
C THR A 210 42.51 -2.91 -1.53
N ILE A 211 41.53 -3.78 -1.42
CA ILE A 211 40.87 -4.05 -0.16
C ILE A 211 41.90 -4.77 0.67
N SER A 212 42.66 -3.98 1.48
CA SER A 212 43.50 -4.53 2.57
C SER A 212 42.50 -5.16 3.54
N THR A 213 42.37 -6.48 3.48
CA THR A 213 41.56 -7.24 4.45
C THR A 213 42.19 -7.00 5.83
N PRO A 214 41.57 -6.28 6.77
CA PRO A 214 42.05 -6.27 8.14
C PRO A 214 41.95 -7.70 8.68
N ALA A 215 43.00 -8.15 9.36
CA ALA A 215 43.05 -9.43 10.03
C ALA A 215 41.81 -9.58 10.93
N PRO A 216 41.24 -10.78 11.05
CA PRO A 216 40.07 -10.99 11.89
C PRO A 216 40.46 -10.83 13.36
N THR A 217 40.18 -9.69 13.95
CA THR A 217 40.10 -9.55 15.39
C THR A 217 38.81 -10.17 15.85
N ALA A 218 38.88 -11.45 16.20
CA ALA A 218 37.77 -12.17 16.78
C ALA A 218 37.48 -11.61 18.18
N GLY A 219 36.30 -10.99 18.28
CA GLY A 219 35.60 -10.78 19.53
C GLY A 219 34.12 -10.90 19.23
N PRO A 220 33.32 -11.69 19.98
CA PRO A 220 31.90 -11.70 19.79
C PRO A 220 31.34 -10.30 20.04
N VAL A 221 30.60 -9.78 19.07
CA VAL A 221 29.82 -8.56 19.27
C VAL A 221 28.71 -8.92 20.26
N VAL A 222 28.99 -8.65 21.55
CA VAL A 222 27.96 -8.66 22.59
C VAL A 222 27.13 -7.42 22.35
N PHE A 223 25.89 -7.58 21.91
CA PHE A 223 24.91 -6.50 22.01
C PHE A 223 24.63 -6.30 23.49
N ASP A 224 25.29 -5.31 24.08
CA ASP A 224 25.02 -4.84 25.44
C ASP A 224 23.66 -4.11 25.34
N ALA A 225 22.60 -4.85 25.66
CA ALA A 225 21.29 -4.26 25.85
C ALA A 225 21.39 -3.42 27.12
N ALA A 226 21.50 -2.10 26.96
CA ALA A 226 21.35 -1.17 28.08
C ALA A 226 20.06 -1.54 28.83
N PRO A 227 20.08 -1.65 30.17
CA PRO A 227 18.89 -1.98 30.93
C PRO A 227 17.89 -0.86 30.77
N GLY A 228 16.87 -1.12 29.90
CA GLY A 228 15.70 -0.28 29.80
C GLY A 228 14.98 -0.31 31.15
N THR A 229 14.83 0.84 31.78
CA THR A 229 13.97 1.05 32.93
C THR A 229 12.54 0.80 32.51
N HIS A 230 12.12 -0.47 32.60
CA HIS A 230 10.69 -0.80 32.60
C HIS A 230 10.10 -0.25 33.91
N PRO A 231 8.98 0.48 33.86
CA PRO A 231 8.23 0.79 35.07
C PRO A 231 7.80 -0.54 35.72
N PRO A 232 7.82 -0.65 37.05
CA PRO A 232 7.49 -1.88 37.74
C PRO A 232 6.05 -2.27 37.42
N VAL A 233 5.86 -3.54 37.02
CA VAL A 233 4.54 -4.15 36.91
C VAL A 233 3.93 -4.17 38.31
N PRO A 234 2.73 -3.63 38.55
CA PRO A 234 2.11 -3.66 39.87
C PRO A 234 1.85 -5.10 40.28
N ASP A 235 2.29 -5.45 41.48
CA ASP A 235 2.10 -6.75 42.12
C ASP A 235 0.59 -7.02 42.31
N PRO A 236 0.03 -8.14 41.80
CA PRO A 236 -1.37 -8.46 41.97
C PRO A 236 -1.78 -8.74 43.44
N ALA A 237 -0.87 -8.80 44.40
CA ALA A 237 -1.12 -9.01 45.79
C ALA A 237 -1.49 -7.75 46.61
N SER A 238 -1.52 -6.55 45.99
CA SER A 238 -1.82 -5.28 46.71
C SER A 238 -3.26 -4.77 46.49
N ALA A 239 -4.17 -5.61 46.04
CA ALA A 239 -5.58 -5.22 45.78
C ALA A 239 -6.52 -5.50 46.93
N ASP A 240 -6.04 -5.49 48.18
CA ASP A 240 -6.91 -5.48 49.38
C ASP A 240 -6.93 -4.06 49.97
N GLY A 241 -7.98 -3.30 49.66
CA GLY A 241 -8.21 -2.02 50.34
C GLY A 241 -8.77 -0.89 49.47
N MET A 242 -9.72 -1.13 48.58
CA MET A 242 -10.54 -0.04 48.06
C MET A 242 -12.02 -0.24 48.37
N ALA A 243 -12.47 0.61 49.26
CA ALA A 243 -13.83 0.73 49.75
C ALA A 243 -14.85 0.84 48.60
N THR A 244 -15.93 0.05 48.78
CA THR A 244 -17.14 0.07 47.98
C THR A 244 -17.77 1.48 47.99
N MET A 245 -17.67 2.19 46.87
CA MET A 245 -18.52 3.36 46.67
C MET A 245 -19.88 2.91 46.12
N PRO A 246 -21.01 3.39 46.64
CA PRO A 246 -22.32 3.01 46.14
C PRO A 246 -22.61 3.66 44.80
N MET A 247 -23.06 2.86 43.85
CA MET A 247 -23.59 3.33 42.56
C MET A 247 -24.85 4.17 42.76
N PRO A 248 -25.03 5.29 42.02
CA PRO A 248 -26.28 6.02 42.03
C PRO A 248 -27.38 5.20 41.36
N ALA A 249 -28.57 5.18 41.99
CA ALA A 249 -29.76 4.50 41.49
C ALA A 249 -30.26 5.10 40.17
N ILE A 250 -30.44 4.23 39.19
CA ILE A 250 -31.12 4.58 37.91
C ILE A 250 -32.64 4.55 38.21
N THR A 251 -33.24 5.73 38.28
CA THR A 251 -34.70 5.90 38.30
C THR A 251 -35.28 5.72 36.92
N HIS A 252 -36.02 4.65 36.68
CA HIS A 252 -36.90 4.52 35.53
C HIS A 252 -38.17 5.40 35.74
N PRO A 253 -38.59 6.21 34.76
CA PRO A 253 -39.90 6.86 34.80
C PRO A 253 -40.97 5.84 34.47
N GLY A 254 -41.97 5.80 35.37
CA GLY A 254 -43.06 4.85 35.43
C GLY A 254 -43.98 4.91 34.19
N ALA A 255 -44.56 3.76 33.93
CA ALA A 255 -45.72 3.54 33.09
C ALA A 255 -46.92 4.32 33.64
N HIS A 256 -47.56 5.12 32.80
CA HIS A 256 -48.91 5.61 33.09
C HIS A 256 -49.91 4.70 32.44
N ASP A 257 -50.79 4.15 33.31
CA ASP A 257 -51.97 3.41 32.98
C ASP A 257 -52.94 4.21 32.07
N ALA A 258 -53.46 3.51 31.09
CA ALA A 258 -54.66 3.86 30.38
C ALA A 258 -55.87 3.42 31.24
N ASP A 259 -56.78 4.40 31.50
CA ASP A 259 -58.22 4.19 31.63
C ASP A 259 -58.93 5.52 31.68
N ALA A 260 -59.68 5.86 30.63
CA ALA A 260 -61.00 6.47 30.52
C ALA A 260 -61.22 6.98 29.08
#